data_66aaf90c7b67705588d5656b8040019e
#
_entry.id   66aaf90c7b67705588d5656b8040019e
#
_cell.length_a   1.000
_cell.length_b   1.000
_cell.length_c   1.000
_cell.angle_alpha   90.00
_cell.angle_beta   90.00
_cell.angle_gamma   90.00
#
_symmetry.space_group_name_H-M   'P 1'
#
loop_
_entity.id
_entity.type
_entity.pdbx_description
1 polymer ?
#
loop_
_entity_poly.entity_id
_entity_poly.type
_entity_poly.pdbx_seq_one_letter_code
_entity_poly.pdbx_strand_id
1 'polypeptide(L)'
;IMEFMSAREAADKWGISQRRVAVLCSENRIDNATMVGNMWIIPTTAEKPVDARSVRYSKSDNKKVKPFLKWAGGKGQLLSEIEKYYPFADGKITKYAEPFVGGGAVLFDTLSKYDLEDVYISDINAELINTYRIIRDDIDELVALLSVMQNEFVTMDTEHRKNYYMAKRERFNDLKVNSNESVNIEKAALMIFLNKTCFNGLFRVNKKGLFNVPMGSY
;
A
#
# COMPACT_ATOMS: atom_id res chain seq x y z
N ILE A 1 -30.75 -13.55 -20.70
CA ILE A 1 -30.97 -12.47 -19.71
C ILE A 1 -29.58 -12.12 -19.19
N MET A 2 -29.15 -10.86 -19.36
CA MET A 2 -27.91 -10.39 -18.74
C MET A 2 -28.15 -10.26 -17.23
N GLU A 3 -27.34 -10.94 -16.43
CA GLU A 3 -27.31 -10.79 -14.99
C GLU A 3 -26.32 -9.69 -14.61
N PHE A 4 -26.64 -8.97 -13.54
CA PHE A 4 -25.81 -7.86 -13.08
C PHE A 4 -25.44 -8.04 -11.61
N MET A 5 -24.32 -7.49 -11.22
CA MET A 5 -23.81 -7.44 -9.85
C MET A 5 -23.56 -5.99 -9.43
N SER A 6 -23.62 -5.73 -8.14
CA SER A 6 -23.27 -4.45 -7.53
C SER A 6 -21.75 -4.25 -7.48
N ALA A 7 -21.29 -3.00 -7.26
CA ALA A 7 -19.87 -2.71 -7.05
C ALA A 7 -19.29 -3.46 -5.83
N ARG A 8 -20.10 -3.80 -4.83
CA ARG A 8 -19.69 -4.60 -3.67
C ARG A 8 -19.42 -6.05 -4.06
N GLU A 9 -20.34 -6.66 -4.80
CA GLU A 9 -20.19 -8.04 -5.27
C GLU A 9 -19.02 -8.18 -6.26
N ALA A 10 -18.82 -7.18 -7.13
CA ALA A 10 -17.66 -7.13 -7.99
C ALA A 10 -16.35 -6.99 -7.20
N ALA A 11 -16.34 -6.20 -6.12
CA ALA A 11 -15.21 -6.06 -5.23
C ALA A 11 -14.84 -7.39 -4.58
N ASP A 12 -15.82 -8.11 -4.05
CA ASP A 12 -15.63 -9.43 -3.45
C ASP A 12 -15.13 -10.45 -4.49
N LYS A 13 -15.74 -10.45 -5.71
CA LYS A 13 -15.34 -11.34 -6.82
C LYS A 13 -13.90 -11.10 -7.28
N TRP A 14 -13.45 -9.84 -7.33
CA TRP A 14 -12.15 -9.45 -7.89
C TRP A 14 -11.07 -9.26 -6.83
N GLY A 15 -11.39 -9.34 -5.52
CA GLY A 15 -10.45 -9.16 -4.42
C GLY A 15 -9.89 -7.74 -4.32
N ILE A 16 -10.72 -6.72 -4.62
CA ILE A 16 -10.35 -5.29 -4.53
C ILE A 16 -11.39 -4.52 -3.72
N SER A 17 -11.09 -3.26 -3.36
CA SER A 17 -12.07 -2.45 -2.63
C SER A 17 -13.26 -2.04 -3.51
N GLN A 18 -14.45 -1.89 -2.90
CA GLN A 18 -15.66 -1.39 -3.58
C GLN A 18 -15.41 -0.01 -4.22
N ARG A 19 -14.62 0.83 -3.56
CA ARG A 19 -14.22 2.14 -4.06
C ARG A 19 -13.39 2.00 -5.34
N ARG A 20 -12.44 1.06 -5.40
CA ARG A 20 -11.65 0.80 -6.60
C ARG A 20 -12.54 0.36 -7.77
N VAL A 21 -13.55 -0.48 -7.51
CA VAL A 21 -14.54 -0.84 -8.52
C VAL A 21 -15.26 0.40 -9.04
N ALA A 22 -15.71 1.28 -8.15
CA ALA A 22 -16.41 2.52 -8.55
C ALA A 22 -15.52 3.43 -9.41
N VAL A 23 -14.23 3.54 -9.09
CA VAL A 23 -13.25 4.27 -9.91
C VAL A 23 -13.09 3.63 -11.30
N LEU A 24 -12.95 2.30 -11.37
CA LEU A 24 -12.85 1.60 -12.63
C LEU A 24 -14.10 1.78 -13.52
N CYS A 25 -15.28 1.84 -12.89
CA CYS A 25 -16.54 2.16 -13.61
C CYS A 25 -16.53 3.60 -14.12
N SER A 26 -16.15 4.59 -13.28
CA SER A 26 -16.11 6.00 -13.67
C SER A 26 -15.07 6.30 -14.74
N GLU A 27 -14.01 5.52 -14.83
CA GLU A 27 -12.98 5.56 -15.87
C GLU A 27 -13.39 4.81 -17.16
N ASN A 28 -14.61 4.28 -17.24
CA ASN A 28 -15.11 3.44 -18.35
C ASN A 28 -14.20 2.22 -18.66
N ARG A 29 -13.58 1.65 -17.64
CA ARG A 29 -12.68 0.49 -17.75
C ARG A 29 -13.38 -0.86 -17.55
N ILE A 30 -14.66 -0.83 -17.22
CA ILE A 30 -15.52 -2.01 -17.11
C ILE A 30 -16.61 -1.89 -18.15
N ASP A 31 -16.55 -2.77 -19.15
CA ASP A 31 -17.51 -2.75 -20.26
C ASP A 31 -18.94 -2.94 -19.76
N ASN A 32 -19.84 -2.11 -20.28
CA ASN A 32 -21.27 -2.12 -19.95
C ASN A 32 -21.62 -1.89 -18.47
N ALA A 33 -20.70 -1.33 -17.67
CA ALA A 33 -21.03 -0.83 -16.35
C ALA A 33 -21.85 0.44 -16.47
N THR A 34 -22.99 0.51 -15.76
CA THR A 34 -23.91 1.65 -15.81
C THR A 34 -24.25 2.12 -14.41
N MET A 35 -24.44 3.41 -14.23
CA MET A 35 -24.90 3.97 -12.96
C MET A 35 -26.44 4.05 -12.95
N VAL A 36 -27.06 3.44 -11.95
CA VAL A 36 -28.50 3.51 -11.71
C VAL A 36 -28.72 4.13 -10.33
N GLY A 37 -29.24 5.36 -10.32
CA GLY A 37 -29.28 6.17 -9.09
C GLY A 37 -27.86 6.44 -8.60
N ASN A 38 -27.54 5.99 -7.39
CA ASN A 38 -26.21 6.13 -6.78
C ASN A 38 -25.40 4.81 -6.74
N MET A 39 -25.81 3.80 -7.52
CA MET A 39 -25.17 2.50 -7.53
C MET A 39 -24.64 2.14 -8.92
N TRP A 40 -23.43 1.59 -8.96
CA TRP A 40 -22.90 0.96 -10.16
C TRP A 40 -23.49 -0.44 -10.33
N ILE A 41 -23.99 -0.71 -11.52
CA ILE A 41 -24.47 -2.01 -11.99
C ILE A 41 -23.51 -2.52 -13.05
N ILE A 42 -22.96 -3.69 -12.79
CA ILE A 42 -21.86 -4.29 -13.55
C ILE A 42 -22.33 -5.66 -14.06
N PRO A 43 -22.14 -6.00 -15.35
CA PRO A 43 -22.46 -7.34 -15.83
C PRO A 43 -21.73 -8.42 -15.05
N THR A 44 -22.40 -9.51 -14.66
CA THR A 44 -21.75 -10.63 -13.95
C THR A 44 -20.67 -11.32 -14.78
N THR A 45 -20.71 -11.16 -16.11
CA THR A 45 -19.71 -11.63 -17.05
C THR A 45 -18.48 -10.73 -17.13
N ALA A 46 -18.53 -9.53 -16.54
CA ALA A 46 -17.37 -8.63 -16.54
C ALA A 46 -16.20 -9.26 -15.80
N GLU A 47 -15.03 -9.14 -16.40
CA GLU A 47 -13.76 -9.54 -15.80
C GLU A 47 -13.10 -8.33 -15.13
N LYS A 48 -12.24 -8.60 -14.15
CA LYS A 48 -11.43 -7.56 -13.53
C LYS A 48 -10.56 -6.89 -14.60
N PRO A 49 -10.68 -5.57 -14.82
CA PRO A 49 -9.84 -4.87 -15.81
C PRO A 49 -8.36 -5.05 -15.45
N VAL A 50 -7.57 -5.34 -16.48
CA VAL A 50 -6.11 -5.43 -16.32
C VAL A 50 -5.60 -4.11 -15.76
N ASP A 51 -4.82 -4.15 -14.69
CA ASP A 51 -4.25 -2.93 -14.13
C ASP A 51 -3.34 -2.29 -15.20
N ALA A 52 -3.67 -1.07 -15.64
CA ALA A 52 -2.88 -0.34 -16.62
C ALA A 52 -1.41 -0.14 -16.16
N ARG A 53 -1.14 -0.34 -14.87
CA ARG A 53 0.20 -0.32 -14.27
C ARG A 53 0.99 -1.59 -14.60
N SER A 54 0.34 -2.75 -14.74
CA SER A 54 1.01 -3.99 -15.16
C SER A 54 1.55 -3.91 -16.58
N VAL A 55 0.92 -3.07 -17.42
CA VAL A 55 1.33 -2.87 -18.83
C VAL A 55 2.41 -1.79 -18.98
N ARG A 56 2.56 -0.88 -18.01
CA ARG A 56 3.55 0.23 -18.04
C ARG A 56 4.93 -0.13 -17.53
N TYR A 57 5.11 -1.25 -16.90
CA TYR A 57 6.44 -1.74 -16.51
C TYR A 57 7.09 -2.50 -17.66
N SER A 58 7.45 -1.78 -18.73
CA SER A 58 8.45 -2.30 -19.64
C SER A 58 9.80 -2.26 -18.93
N LYS A 59 10.57 -3.34 -19.01
CA LYS A 59 11.92 -3.53 -18.40
C LYS A 59 12.98 -2.46 -18.76
N SER A 60 12.60 -1.35 -19.42
CA SER A 60 13.55 -0.35 -19.91
C SER A 60 13.93 0.74 -18.91
N ASP A 61 13.21 0.93 -17.81
CA ASP A 61 13.57 1.89 -16.77
C ASP A 61 14.11 1.16 -15.53
N ASN A 62 15.42 0.99 -15.49
CA ASN A 62 16.22 0.39 -14.40
C ASN A 62 16.18 1.22 -13.08
N LYS A 63 15.04 1.80 -12.71
CA LYS A 63 14.87 2.41 -11.39
C LYS A 63 14.66 1.30 -10.36
N LYS A 64 15.73 0.95 -9.66
CA LYS A 64 15.69 0.03 -8.52
C LYS A 64 14.64 0.51 -7.50
N VAL A 65 13.53 -0.22 -7.39
CA VAL A 65 12.48 0.07 -6.41
C VAL A 65 13.06 -0.13 -5.01
N LYS A 66 12.82 0.84 -4.12
CA LYS A 66 13.33 0.81 -2.74
C LYS A 66 12.16 0.67 -1.76
N PRO A 67 12.43 0.13 -0.55
CA PRO A 67 11.45 0.16 0.54
C PRO A 67 10.86 1.55 0.76
N PHE A 68 9.55 1.66 0.86
CA PHE A 68 8.85 2.92 1.07
C PHE A 68 8.94 3.41 2.53
N LEU A 69 9.26 2.52 3.47
CA LEU A 69 9.46 2.80 4.89
C LEU A 69 10.89 2.46 5.32
N LYS A 70 11.39 3.16 6.33
CA LYS A 70 12.48 2.67 7.15
C LYS A 70 11.92 1.65 8.14
N TRP A 71 12.51 0.45 8.17
CA TRP A 71 12.05 -0.62 9.04
C TRP A 71 13.20 -1.25 9.79
N ALA A 72 13.04 -1.41 11.11
CA ALA A 72 14.07 -2.03 11.95
C ALA A 72 14.33 -3.49 11.48
N GLY A 73 15.59 -3.88 11.40
CA GLY A 73 15.96 -5.20 10.88
C GLY A 73 15.79 -5.35 9.35
N GLY A 74 15.70 -4.22 8.64
CA GLY A 74 15.59 -4.24 7.16
C GLY A 74 16.77 -4.94 6.50
N LYS A 75 16.47 -5.88 5.61
CA LYS A 75 17.45 -6.74 4.91
C LYS A 75 18.22 -6.04 3.78
N GLY A 76 18.09 -4.71 3.65
CA GLY A 76 18.67 -3.94 2.54
C GLY A 76 20.21 -4.06 2.43
N GLN A 77 20.91 -4.17 3.56
CA GLN A 77 22.36 -4.35 3.59
C GLN A 77 22.80 -5.77 3.23
N LEU A 78 21.87 -6.74 3.31
CA LEU A 78 22.15 -8.15 3.04
C LEU A 78 21.73 -8.57 1.63
N LEU A 79 21.16 -7.68 0.83
CA LEU A 79 20.61 -8.04 -0.50
C LEU A 79 21.67 -8.67 -1.42
N SER A 80 22.90 -8.14 -1.42
CA SER A 80 23.99 -8.70 -2.23
C SER A 80 24.36 -10.13 -1.87
N GLU A 81 24.17 -10.53 -0.62
CA GLU A 81 24.39 -11.90 -0.18
C GLU A 81 23.17 -12.79 -0.45
N ILE A 82 21.97 -12.28 -0.15
CA ILE A 82 20.70 -13.02 -0.34
C ILE A 82 20.48 -13.32 -1.83
N GLU A 83 20.80 -12.39 -2.71
CA GLU A 83 20.63 -12.51 -4.16
C GLU A 83 21.35 -13.75 -4.74
N LYS A 84 22.48 -14.13 -4.17
CA LYS A 84 23.24 -15.31 -4.61
C LYS A 84 22.46 -16.62 -4.47
N TYR A 85 21.43 -16.62 -3.65
CA TYR A 85 20.59 -17.78 -3.36
C TYR A 85 19.19 -17.69 -3.98
N TYR A 86 18.92 -16.69 -4.81
CA TYR A 86 17.63 -16.59 -5.48
C TYR A 86 17.41 -17.72 -6.48
N PRO A 87 16.32 -18.49 -6.36
CA PRO A 87 16.09 -19.67 -7.20
C PRO A 87 15.35 -19.35 -8.51
N PHE A 88 15.26 -18.08 -8.90
CA PHE A 88 14.36 -17.62 -9.97
C PHE A 88 15.03 -17.52 -11.34
N ALA A 89 16.35 -17.75 -11.44
CA ALA A 89 17.14 -17.45 -12.64
C ALA A 89 16.74 -18.25 -13.89
N ASP A 90 16.24 -19.48 -13.72
CA ASP A 90 15.83 -20.37 -14.81
C ASP A 90 14.33 -20.23 -15.19
N GLY A 91 13.60 -19.36 -14.50
CA GLY A 91 12.17 -19.09 -14.75
C GLY A 91 11.22 -20.22 -14.35
N LYS A 92 11.70 -21.29 -13.72
CA LYS A 92 10.84 -22.41 -13.30
C LYS A 92 10.07 -22.11 -12.03
N ILE A 93 10.66 -21.29 -11.14
CA ILE A 93 10.00 -20.86 -9.90
C ILE A 93 9.39 -19.48 -10.15
N THR A 94 8.06 -19.44 -10.20
CA THR A 94 7.26 -18.24 -10.50
C THR A 94 6.45 -17.78 -9.30
N LYS A 95 6.57 -18.45 -8.14
CA LYS A 95 5.83 -18.13 -6.91
C LYS A 95 6.79 -17.74 -5.80
N TYR A 96 6.43 -16.66 -5.11
CA TYR A 96 7.23 -16.10 -4.02
C TYR A 96 6.38 -15.89 -2.77
N ALA A 97 6.92 -16.26 -1.62
CA ALA A 97 6.30 -15.99 -0.33
C ALA A 97 7.32 -15.38 0.65
N GLU A 98 6.97 -14.23 1.26
CA GLU A 98 7.77 -13.60 2.31
C GLU A 98 6.94 -13.41 3.59
N PRO A 99 7.07 -14.31 4.59
CA PRO A 99 6.23 -14.29 5.79
C PRO A 99 6.62 -13.19 6.79
N PHE A 100 7.79 -12.55 6.65
CA PHE A 100 8.27 -11.46 7.49
C PHE A 100 8.76 -10.32 6.59
N VAL A 101 7.82 -9.73 5.82
CA VAL A 101 8.15 -8.78 4.75
C VAL A 101 8.82 -7.50 5.26
N GLY A 102 8.45 -7.02 6.45
CA GLY A 102 9.00 -5.78 6.99
C GLY A 102 8.90 -4.62 5.99
N GLY A 103 9.99 -3.89 5.78
CA GLY A 103 10.05 -2.81 4.78
C GLY A 103 10.08 -3.27 3.32
N GLY A 104 10.11 -4.58 3.03
CA GLY A 104 10.05 -5.14 1.68
C GLY A 104 11.35 -5.07 0.88
N ALA A 105 12.51 -5.05 1.55
CA ALA A 105 13.78 -4.95 0.83
C ALA A 105 14.02 -6.13 -0.13
N VAL A 106 13.74 -7.37 0.32
CA VAL A 106 13.89 -8.58 -0.52
C VAL A 106 12.75 -8.64 -1.53
N LEU A 107 11.50 -8.35 -1.12
CA LEU A 107 10.35 -8.29 -2.01
C LEU A 107 10.60 -7.39 -3.21
N PHE A 108 10.96 -6.13 -2.98
CA PHE A 108 11.16 -5.16 -4.07
C PHE A 108 12.38 -5.49 -4.93
N ASP A 109 13.44 -6.03 -4.34
CA ASP A 109 14.61 -6.49 -5.10
C ASP A 109 14.23 -7.66 -6.01
N THR A 110 13.49 -8.64 -5.50
CA THR A 110 13.02 -9.80 -6.27
C THR A 110 12.08 -9.38 -7.40
N LEU A 111 11.06 -8.56 -7.09
CA LEU A 111 10.09 -8.07 -8.08
C LEU A 111 10.73 -7.17 -9.17
N SER A 112 11.85 -6.50 -8.85
CA SER A 112 12.56 -5.69 -9.85
C SER A 112 13.38 -6.51 -10.85
N LYS A 113 13.65 -7.80 -10.55
CA LYS A 113 14.53 -8.67 -11.32
C LYS A 113 13.84 -9.82 -12.03
N TYR A 114 12.75 -10.32 -11.44
CA TYR A 114 12.11 -11.55 -11.88
C TYR A 114 10.61 -11.31 -12.13
N ASP A 115 10.10 -12.01 -13.13
CA ASP A 115 8.66 -12.04 -13.43
C ASP A 115 8.03 -13.17 -12.61
N LEU A 116 7.20 -12.81 -11.63
CA LEU A 116 6.55 -13.76 -10.73
C LEU A 116 5.04 -13.74 -10.99
N GLU A 117 4.43 -14.94 -11.03
CA GLU A 117 2.99 -15.11 -11.20
C GLU A 117 2.23 -14.85 -9.90
N ASP A 118 2.75 -15.38 -8.79
CA ASP A 118 2.13 -15.28 -7.47
C ASP A 118 3.12 -14.72 -6.45
N VAL A 119 2.68 -13.70 -5.71
CA VAL A 119 3.47 -13.11 -4.63
C VAL A 119 2.63 -13.02 -3.36
N TYR A 120 3.06 -13.70 -2.31
CA TYR A 120 2.42 -13.72 -1.00
C TYR A 120 3.32 -13.06 0.03
N ILE A 121 2.79 -12.06 0.71
CA ILE A 121 3.50 -11.38 1.80
C ILE A 121 2.70 -11.40 3.08
N SER A 122 3.38 -11.55 4.20
CA SER A 122 2.78 -11.37 5.53
C SER A 122 3.77 -10.71 6.50
N ASP A 123 3.23 -10.14 7.55
CA ASP A 123 3.96 -9.58 8.68
C ASP A 123 3.03 -9.59 9.90
N ILE A 124 3.60 -9.64 11.09
CA ILE A 124 2.84 -9.55 12.34
C ILE A 124 2.25 -8.15 12.54
N ASN A 125 2.84 -7.14 11.91
CA ASN A 125 2.37 -5.76 12.00
C ASN A 125 1.20 -5.52 11.05
N ALA A 126 0.00 -5.46 11.60
CA ALA A 126 -1.22 -5.27 10.84
C ALA A 126 -1.28 -3.92 10.10
N GLU A 127 -0.73 -2.86 10.67
CA GLU A 127 -0.67 -1.53 10.05
C GLU A 127 0.24 -1.53 8.83
N LEU A 128 1.34 -2.27 8.89
CA LEU A 128 2.24 -2.47 7.77
C LEU A 128 1.54 -3.22 6.62
N ILE A 129 0.86 -4.31 6.93
CA ILE A 129 0.10 -5.08 5.93
C ILE A 129 -1.06 -4.27 5.35
N ASN A 130 -1.76 -3.46 6.16
CA ASN A 130 -2.72 -2.50 5.66
C ASN A 130 -2.08 -1.57 4.61
N THR A 131 -0.90 -1.05 4.89
CA THR A 131 -0.19 -0.13 3.98
C THR A 131 0.19 -0.83 2.66
N TYR A 132 0.67 -2.08 2.70
CA TYR A 132 0.92 -2.86 1.49
C TYR A 132 -0.34 -3.10 0.66
N ARG A 133 -1.48 -3.40 1.30
CA ARG A 133 -2.77 -3.57 0.62
C ARG A 133 -3.19 -2.28 -0.08
N ILE A 134 -3.10 -1.14 0.60
CA ILE A 134 -3.44 0.16 0.01
C ILE A 134 -2.48 0.52 -1.14
N ILE A 135 -1.18 0.24 -1.02
CA ILE A 135 -0.23 0.45 -2.12
C ILE A 135 -0.61 -0.40 -3.34
N ARG A 136 -1.08 -1.62 -3.13
CA ARG A 136 -1.51 -2.50 -4.22
C ARG A 136 -2.81 -2.04 -4.87
N ASP A 137 -3.80 -1.64 -4.06
CA ASP A 137 -5.19 -1.51 -4.49
C ASP A 137 -5.61 -0.04 -4.74
N ASP A 138 -5.08 0.94 -3.97
CA ASP A 138 -5.55 2.32 -3.93
C ASP A 138 -4.39 3.34 -3.93
N ILE A 139 -3.34 3.09 -4.72
CA ILE A 139 -2.10 3.89 -4.71
C ILE A 139 -2.34 5.37 -5.04
N ASP A 140 -3.23 5.67 -5.98
CA ASP A 140 -3.44 7.05 -6.45
C ASP A 140 -4.04 7.91 -5.34
N GLU A 141 -4.99 7.36 -4.57
CA GLU A 141 -5.56 8.04 -3.43
C GLU A 141 -4.57 8.16 -2.27
N LEU A 142 -3.77 7.12 -2.03
CA LEU A 142 -2.70 7.18 -1.05
C LEU A 142 -1.70 8.31 -1.37
N VAL A 143 -1.30 8.42 -2.63
CA VAL A 143 -0.38 9.48 -3.09
C VAL A 143 -1.03 10.86 -2.95
N ALA A 144 -2.33 11.00 -3.26
CA ALA A 144 -3.05 12.25 -3.07
C ALA A 144 -3.06 12.70 -1.60
N LEU A 145 -3.40 11.79 -0.67
CA LEU A 145 -3.37 12.07 0.77
C LEU A 145 -1.97 12.44 1.27
N LEU A 146 -0.95 11.69 0.86
CA LEU A 146 0.44 11.97 1.23
C LEU A 146 0.91 13.33 0.68
N SER A 147 0.49 13.70 -0.54
CA SER A 147 0.82 15.00 -1.15
C SER A 147 0.21 16.16 -0.36
N VAL A 148 -1.04 16.02 0.10
CA VAL A 148 -1.66 17.03 0.98
C VAL A 148 -0.88 17.16 2.28
N MET A 149 -0.60 16.04 2.97
CA MET A 149 0.15 16.06 4.22
C MET A 149 1.55 16.65 4.06
N GLN A 150 2.24 16.36 2.95
CA GLN A 150 3.56 16.90 2.64
C GLN A 150 3.50 18.41 2.42
N ASN A 151 2.56 18.88 1.59
CA ASN A 151 2.42 20.31 1.29
C ASN A 151 2.10 21.12 2.55
N GLU A 152 1.21 20.60 3.41
CA GLU A 152 0.91 21.23 4.69
C GLU A 152 2.16 21.28 5.59
N PHE A 153 2.85 20.13 5.75
CA PHE A 153 3.97 19.98 6.67
C PHE A 153 5.20 20.83 6.28
N VAL A 154 5.54 20.90 4.97
CA VAL A 154 6.77 21.61 4.55
C VAL A 154 6.65 23.12 4.64
N THR A 155 5.44 23.67 4.58
CA THR A 155 5.19 25.13 4.69
C THR A 155 5.20 25.64 6.13
N MET A 156 5.09 24.76 7.12
CA MET A 156 5.04 25.09 8.54
C MET A 156 6.42 25.39 9.12
N ASP A 157 6.50 26.26 10.11
CA ASP A 157 7.67 26.38 10.99
C ASP A 157 7.81 25.19 11.94
N THR A 158 8.89 25.14 12.70
CA THR A 158 9.23 23.99 13.57
C THR A 158 8.17 23.72 14.64
N GLU A 159 7.57 24.75 15.22
CA GLU A 159 6.56 24.58 16.26
C GLU A 159 5.25 24.04 15.69
N HIS A 160 4.78 24.63 14.58
CA HIS A 160 3.59 24.15 13.88
C HIS A 160 3.79 22.72 13.33
N ARG A 161 4.97 22.38 12.80
CA ARG A 161 5.30 20.99 12.40
C ARG A 161 5.18 20.02 13.55
N LYS A 162 5.65 20.39 14.75
CA LYS A 162 5.55 19.54 15.94
C LYS A 162 4.09 19.30 16.32
N ASN A 163 3.29 20.34 16.34
CA ASN A 163 1.87 20.23 16.67
C ASN A 163 1.11 19.40 15.61
N TYR A 164 1.38 19.64 14.34
CA TYR A 164 0.82 18.86 13.23
C TYR A 164 1.20 17.36 13.34
N TYR A 165 2.48 17.08 13.57
CA TYR A 165 2.97 15.71 13.78
C TYR A 165 2.26 15.02 14.95
N MET A 166 2.09 15.72 16.08
CA MET A 166 1.39 15.17 17.24
C MET A 166 -0.07 14.86 16.93
N ALA A 167 -0.77 15.77 16.27
CA ALA A 167 -2.17 15.55 15.86
C ALA A 167 -2.29 14.33 14.90
N LYS A 168 -1.39 14.19 13.91
CA LYS A 168 -1.37 13.02 13.01
C LYS A 168 -1.05 11.72 13.76
N ARG A 169 -0.18 11.76 14.78
CA ARG A 169 0.12 10.61 15.62
C ARG A 169 -1.07 10.18 16.46
N GLU A 170 -1.78 11.12 17.04
CA GLU A 170 -3.02 10.85 17.81
C GLU A 170 -4.07 10.24 16.89
N ARG A 171 -4.28 10.80 15.71
CA ARG A 171 -5.22 10.28 14.71
C ARG A 171 -4.86 8.85 14.26
N PHE A 172 -3.58 8.56 14.03
CA PHE A 172 -3.11 7.21 13.71
C PHE A 172 -3.44 6.21 14.83
N ASN A 173 -3.18 6.60 16.08
CA ASN A 173 -3.47 5.77 17.24
C ASN A 173 -4.97 5.57 17.46
N ASP A 174 -5.79 6.58 17.21
CA ASP A 174 -7.25 6.49 17.24
C ASP A 174 -7.77 5.49 16.21
N LEU A 175 -7.34 5.60 14.97
CA LEU A 175 -7.69 4.64 13.91
C LEU A 175 -7.22 3.21 14.22
N LYS A 176 -6.10 3.07 14.91
CA LYS A 176 -5.58 1.77 15.31
C LYS A 176 -6.47 1.08 16.34
N VAL A 177 -7.06 1.84 17.26
CA VAL A 177 -7.88 1.31 18.37
C VAL A 177 -9.36 1.20 17.98
N ASN A 178 -9.88 2.22 17.28
CA ASN A 178 -11.31 2.42 17.10
C ASN A 178 -11.82 2.08 15.70
N SER A 179 -10.93 1.86 14.71
CA SER A 179 -11.38 1.47 13.38
C SER A 179 -11.59 -0.04 13.29
N ASN A 180 -12.81 -0.45 12.94
CA ASN A 180 -13.16 -1.84 12.63
C ASN A 180 -12.81 -2.23 11.19
N GLU A 181 -12.29 -1.31 10.38
CA GLU A 181 -11.93 -1.57 9.00
C GLU A 181 -10.60 -2.34 8.93
N SER A 182 -10.63 -3.47 8.25
CA SER A 182 -9.43 -4.29 7.98
C SER A 182 -8.46 -3.60 7.02
N VAL A 183 -8.96 -2.69 6.18
CA VAL A 183 -8.20 -1.90 5.21
C VAL A 183 -8.63 -0.44 5.33
N ASN A 184 -7.68 0.46 5.59
CA ASN A 184 -7.96 1.87 5.79
C ASN A 184 -6.82 2.73 5.19
N ILE A 185 -7.18 3.55 4.22
CA ILE A 185 -6.24 4.36 3.45
C ILE A 185 -5.63 5.50 4.27
N GLU A 186 -6.44 6.17 5.13
CA GLU A 186 -5.93 7.22 6.01
C GLU A 186 -4.87 6.65 6.97
N LYS A 187 -5.12 5.47 7.53
CA LYS A 187 -4.17 4.78 8.42
C LYS A 187 -2.86 4.45 7.68
N ALA A 188 -2.93 4.05 6.41
CA ALA A 188 -1.74 3.80 5.58
C ALA A 188 -0.96 5.08 5.29
N ALA A 189 -1.64 6.17 4.92
CA ALA A 189 -1.01 7.47 4.70
C ALA A 189 -0.34 8.00 5.97
N LEU A 190 -1.03 7.92 7.10
CA LEU A 190 -0.48 8.31 8.41
C LEU A 190 0.73 7.47 8.80
N MET A 191 0.72 6.16 8.55
CA MET A 191 1.87 5.30 8.82
C MET A 191 3.10 5.74 8.03
N ILE A 192 2.94 6.01 6.73
CA ILE A 192 4.05 6.49 5.89
C ILE A 192 4.53 7.86 6.35
N PHE A 193 3.62 8.82 6.56
CA PHE A 193 3.94 10.16 7.01
C PHE A 193 4.71 10.15 8.33
N LEU A 194 4.20 9.44 9.35
CA LEU A 194 4.84 9.33 10.65
C LEU A 194 6.21 8.67 10.57
N ASN A 195 6.37 7.58 9.81
CA ASN A 195 7.67 6.93 9.63
C ASN A 195 8.70 7.86 8.95
N LYS A 196 8.27 8.67 7.98
CA LYS A 196 9.16 9.61 7.27
C LYS A 196 9.55 10.82 8.12
N THR A 197 8.69 11.23 9.07
CA THR A 197 8.88 12.46 9.86
C THR A 197 9.26 12.20 11.33
N CYS A 198 9.21 10.95 11.81
CA CYS A 198 9.62 10.61 13.16
C CYS A 198 11.14 10.49 13.32
N PHE A 199 11.59 10.46 14.56
CA PHE A 199 12.99 10.28 14.93
C PHE A 199 13.53 8.95 14.35
N ASN A 200 14.57 9.05 13.53
CA ASN A 200 15.26 7.95 12.84
C ASN A 200 14.39 7.03 11.97
N GLY A 201 13.14 7.41 11.66
CA GLY A 201 12.23 6.55 10.90
C GLY A 201 11.85 5.26 11.63
N LEU A 202 11.82 5.29 12.96
CA LEU A 202 11.50 4.13 13.77
C LEU A 202 9.99 3.87 13.80
N PHE A 203 9.60 2.59 13.78
CA PHE A 203 8.26 2.18 14.20
C PHE A 203 8.36 1.55 15.59
N ARG A 204 7.79 2.21 16.58
CA ARG A 204 7.79 1.74 17.97
C ARG A 204 6.44 2.02 18.62
N VAL A 205 5.94 1.06 19.38
CA VAL A 205 4.72 1.18 20.17
C VAL A 205 5.03 1.08 21.66
N ASN A 206 4.19 1.70 22.48
CA ASN A 206 4.23 1.55 23.94
C ASN A 206 3.54 0.24 24.38
N LYS A 207 3.48 0.01 25.70
CA LYS A 207 2.82 -1.19 26.29
C LYS A 207 1.34 -1.32 25.93
N LYS A 208 0.67 -0.22 25.54
CA LYS A 208 -0.72 -0.20 25.07
C LYS A 208 -0.85 -0.43 23.57
N GLY A 209 0.25 -0.72 22.88
CA GLY A 209 0.26 -0.90 21.43
C GLY A 209 0.18 0.41 20.62
N LEU A 210 0.26 1.58 21.24
CA LEU A 210 0.15 2.88 20.58
C LEU A 210 1.51 3.36 20.08
N PHE A 211 1.54 3.88 18.86
CA PHE A 211 2.75 4.49 18.28
C PHE A 211 3.20 5.70 19.10
N ASN A 212 4.48 5.72 19.51
CA ASN A 212 4.98 6.69 20.48
C ASN A 212 6.33 7.31 20.13
N VAL A 213 6.78 7.22 18.88
CA VAL A 213 8.03 7.86 18.46
C VAL A 213 7.82 9.38 18.37
N PRO A 214 8.75 10.22 18.85
CA PRO A 214 8.67 11.66 18.67
C PRO A 214 8.99 12.07 17.24
N MET A 215 8.64 13.32 16.87
CA MET A 215 9.08 13.93 15.61
C MET A 215 10.61 13.97 15.55
N GLY A 216 11.16 13.74 14.36
CA GLY A 216 12.58 13.92 14.08
C GLY A 216 12.96 15.40 13.94
N SER A 217 14.27 15.68 13.89
CA SER A 217 14.79 16.99 13.51
C SER A 217 14.86 17.08 12.00
N TYR A 218 14.05 17.96 11.39
CA TYR A 218 13.98 18.25 9.97
C TYR A 218 14.00 19.76 9.72
#